data_fdd1d189bc19668a96e8dfd64ea55595
#
_entry.id   fdd1d189bc19668a96e8dfd64ea55595
#
_cell.length_a   1.000
_cell.length_b   1.000
_cell.length_c   1.000
_cell.angle_alpha   90.00
_cell.angle_beta   90.00
_cell.angle_gamma   90.00
#
_symmetry.space_group_name_H-M   'P 1'
#
loop_
_entity.id
_entity.type
_entity.pdbx_description
1 polymer ?
#
loop_
_entity_poly.entity_id
_entity_poly.type
_entity_poly.pdbx_seq_one_letter_code
_entity_poly.pdbx_strand_id
1 'polypeptide(L)'
;MSKPNVKTQRENNAGHGAVAAAGALGARRAYAQGGSSDSFTPMLHPQDEWMSAMKGKHRIVVDVTSPEGAPDAVRFAGNLLSGHKNGWGIEESDVAVLVCFRHGATPFGYTDAIWSKYGKTIDPKATPPPAANPYNSGEQAQLAALAKRGVQFMVCGTASRGLAGRIAGPGGNVDAILAEMGANLIPSARIVPAGVVAVVHAQERRFALVSVG
;
A
#
# COMPACT_ATOMS: atom_id res chain seq x y z
N MET A 1 12.20 28.39 -65.50
CA MET A 1 13.57 28.88 -65.31
C MET A 1 14.16 28.02 -64.21
N SER A 2 14.83 27.02 -64.61
CA SER A 2 16.25 26.63 -64.57
C SER A 2 16.73 26.21 -63.17
N LYS A 3 16.91 24.91 -63.05
CA LYS A 3 17.85 24.27 -62.10
C LYS A 3 19.30 24.59 -62.53
N PRO A 4 20.27 24.46 -61.66
CA PRO A 4 21.38 23.63 -62.02
C PRO A 4 21.71 22.53 -61.00
N ASN A 5 22.16 21.50 -61.58
CA ASN A 5 22.75 20.24 -61.18
C ASN A 5 24.27 20.44 -60.99
N VAL A 6 24.89 19.90 -59.95
CA VAL A 6 26.34 19.66 -59.88
C VAL A 6 26.60 18.36 -59.08
N LYS A 7 26.92 17.38 -59.78
CA LYS A 7 28.02 16.43 -59.96
C LYS A 7 28.82 16.01 -58.68
N THR A 8 28.79 14.71 -58.54
CA THR A 8 29.70 13.73 -57.98
C THR A 8 31.18 14.06 -58.12
N GLN A 9 31.97 13.87 -57.09
CA GLN A 9 33.33 13.39 -57.22
C GLN A 9 33.63 12.34 -56.14
N ARG A 10 33.94 11.15 -56.62
CA ARG A 10 34.67 10.12 -55.88
C ARG A 10 36.13 10.44 -56.03
N GLU A 11 36.90 10.35 -54.98
CA GLU A 11 38.31 9.94 -55.07
C GLU A 11 38.71 9.11 -53.88
N ASN A 12 39.31 7.98 -54.23
CA ASN A 12 39.93 6.99 -53.35
C ASN A 12 41.19 7.57 -52.69
N ASN A 13 41.41 7.23 -51.44
CA ASN A 13 42.79 6.99 -51.05
C ASN A 13 42.87 5.87 -50.01
N ALA A 14 43.57 4.82 -50.42
CA ALA A 14 43.96 3.71 -49.59
C ALA A 14 45.20 4.14 -48.77
N GLY A 15 45.15 3.96 -47.48
CA GLY A 15 46.29 4.22 -46.60
C GLY A 15 46.19 3.29 -45.38
N HIS A 16 47.12 2.34 -45.36
CA HIS A 16 47.30 1.34 -44.32
C HIS A 16 47.63 2.01 -42.98
N GLY A 17 46.93 1.61 -41.93
CA GLY A 17 47.27 1.96 -40.55
C GLY A 17 46.58 1.00 -39.62
N ALA A 18 47.16 -0.18 -39.43
CA ALA A 18 46.76 -1.09 -38.38
C ALA A 18 47.13 -0.50 -37.04
N VAL A 19 46.20 0.14 -36.38
CA VAL A 19 46.31 0.48 -34.98
C VAL A 19 45.55 -0.58 -34.18
N ALA A 20 46.31 -1.43 -33.51
CA ALA A 20 45.79 -2.34 -32.50
C ALA A 20 45.09 -1.55 -31.42
N ALA A 21 43.78 -1.48 -31.48
CA ALA A 21 42.97 -1.03 -30.36
C ALA A 21 43.01 -2.15 -29.31
N ALA A 22 43.98 -2.08 -28.41
CA ALA A 22 43.91 -2.81 -27.14
C ALA A 22 42.65 -2.36 -26.44
N GLY A 23 41.61 -3.20 -26.52
CA GLY A 23 40.37 -3.02 -25.83
C GLY A 23 40.64 -2.92 -24.36
N ALA A 24 40.45 -1.73 -23.81
CA ALA A 24 40.18 -1.57 -22.40
C ALA A 24 38.85 -2.27 -22.11
N LEU A 25 38.91 -3.56 -21.91
CA LEU A 25 37.91 -4.28 -21.10
C LEU A 25 38.05 -3.68 -19.72
N GLY A 26 37.33 -2.56 -19.53
CA GLY A 26 37.05 -2.00 -18.23
C GLY A 26 36.46 -3.11 -17.39
N ALA A 27 37.29 -3.69 -16.55
CA ALA A 27 36.85 -4.56 -15.50
C ALA A 27 35.73 -3.82 -14.77
N ARG A 28 34.50 -4.15 -15.12
CA ARG A 28 33.39 -3.93 -14.20
C ARG A 28 33.77 -4.76 -12.97
N ARG A 29 34.43 -4.10 -12.01
CA ARG A 29 34.50 -4.61 -10.66
C ARG A 29 33.04 -4.83 -10.25
N ALA A 30 32.59 -6.07 -10.42
CA ALA A 30 31.50 -6.55 -9.63
C ALA A 30 31.92 -6.24 -8.18
N TYR A 31 31.22 -5.35 -7.56
CA TYR A 31 31.21 -5.26 -6.12
C TYR A 31 30.53 -6.53 -5.61
N ALA A 32 31.20 -7.67 -5.80
CA ALA A 32 31.01 -8.81 -4.96
C ALA A 32 31.60 -8.40 -3.62
N GLN A 33 30.82 -7.68 -2.84
CA GLN A 33 31.04 -7.61 -1.42
C GLN A 33 30.87 -9.03 -0.89
N GLY A 34 31.98 -9.75 -0.80
CA GLY A 34 32.13 -10.87 0.08
C GLY A 34 32.15 -10.36 1.52
N GLY A 35 31.02 -9.84 1.97
CA GLY A 35 30.67 -9.77 3.37
C GLY A 35 29.87 -11.03 3.62
N SER A 36 30.15 -11.77 4.67
CA SER A 36 29.20 -12.68 5.27
C SER A 36 27.93 -11.87 5.47
N SER A 37 26.94 -12.06 4.58
CA SER A 37 25.62 -11.59 4.84
C SER A 37 25.13 -12.44 6.01
N ASP A 38 25.30 -11.93 7.23
CA ASP A 38 24.36 -12.28 8.28
C ASP A 38 23.01 -11.91 7.68
N SER A 39 22.38 -12.89 7.04
CA SER A 39 21.10 -12.68 6.38
C SER A 39 20.14 -12.39 7.52
N PHE A 40 19.75 -11.11 7.64
CA PHE A 40 18.73 -10.74 8.61
C PHE A 40 17.52 -11.66 8.42
N THR A 41 17.17 -12.38 9.47
CA THR A 41 16.00 -13.24 9.51
C THR A 41 15.03 -12.62 10.49
N PRO A 42 13.89 -12.08 10.02
CA PRO A 42 12.92 -11.47 10.90
C PRO A 42 12.31 -12.51 11.84
N MET A 43 12.05 -12.11 13.08
CA MET A 43 11.27 -12.91 14.01
C MET A 43 9.79 -12.85 13.61
N LEU A 44 9.22 -13.97 13.17
CA LEU A 44 7.81 -14.06 12.82
C LEU A 44 6.98 -14.40 14.05
N HIS A 45 5.86 -13.72 14.22
CA HIS A 45 4.94 -13.92 15.35
C HIS A 45 3.67 -14.65 14.92
N PRO A 46 3.15 -15.62 15.72
CA PRO A 46 1.93 -16.35 15.39
C PRO A 46 0.71 -15.46 15.14
N GLN A 47 0.61 -14.33 15.85
CA GLN A 47 -0.49 -13.38 15.68
C GLN A 47 -0.58 -12.79 14.26
N ASP A 48 0.54 -12.81 13.52
CA ASP A 48 0.64 -12.24 12.16
C ASP A 48 0.73 -13.32 11.07
N GLU A 49 0.55 -14.61 11.44
CA GLU A 49 0.64 -15.73 10.50
C GLU A 49 -0.39 -15.62 9.36
N TRP A 50 -1.52 -14.97 9.61
CA TRP A 50 -2.50 -14.68 8.58
C TRP A 50 -1.95 -13.84 7.41
N MET A 51 -0.94 -12.98 7.64
CA MET A 51 -0.25 -12.26 6.58
C MET A 51 0.58 -13.22 5.71
N SER A 52 1.24 -14.19 6.34
CA SER A 52 1.99 -15.23 5.64
C SER A 52 1.07 -16.11 4.80
N ALA A 53 -0.13 -16.41 5.31
CA ALA A 53 -1.13 -17.26 4.65
C ALA A 53 -1.81 -16.57 3.45
N MET A 54 -1.68 -15.25 3.29
CA MET A 54 -2.21 -14.55 2.11
C MET A 54 -1.55 -15.08 0.84
N LYS A 55 -2.37 -15.51 -0.10
CA LYS A 55 -1.91 -15.94 -1.42
C LYS A 55 -1.50 -14.73 -2.25
N GLY A 56 -0.52 -14.91 -3.10
CA GLY A 56 -0.08 -13.88 -4.04
C GLY A 56 1.43 -13.86 -4.21
N LYS A 57 1.88 -13.66 -5.44
CA LYS A 57 3.28 -13.52 -5.83
C LYS A 57 3.76 -12.08 -5.67
N HIS A 58 2.84 -11.12 -5.84
CA HIS A 58 3.05 -9.70 -5.56
C HIS A 58 2.35 -9.37 -4.25
N ARG A 59 3.07 -8.83 -3.31
CA ARG A 59 2.60 -8.55 -1.95
C ARG A 59 2.82 -7.07 -1.64
N ILE A 60 1.75 -6.35 -1.37
CA ILE A 60 1.80 -4.90 -1.17
C ILE A 60 1.02 -4.54 0.10
N VAL A 61 1.62 -3.68 0.94
CA VAL A 61 0.94 -3.01 2.04
C VAL A 61 0.81 -1.52 1.72
N VAL A 62 -0.42 -1.03 1.75
CA VAL A 62 -0.75 0.39 1.63
C VAL A 62 -0.94 0.95 3.03
N ASP A 63 -0.04 1.84 3.43
CA ASP A 63 -0.02 2.47 4.75
C ASP A 63 -0.73 3.81 4.70
N VAL A 64 -1.80 3.96 5.49
CA VAL A 64 -2.68 5.13 5.48
C VAL A 64 -2.66 5.79 6.84
N THR A 65 -2.19 7.04 6.91
CA THR A 65 -1.96 7.73 8.18
C THR A 65 -2.96 8.84 8.47
N SER A 66 -3.52 9.44 7.43
CA SER A 66 -4.42 10.57 7.55
C SER A 66 -5.77 10.32 6.85
N PRO A 67 -6.82 11.06 7.22
CA PRO A 67 -8.10 11.00 6.51
C PRO A 67 -7.97 11.37 5.04
N GLU A 68 -7.07 12.31 4.71
CA GLU A 68 -6.82 12.80 3.35
C GLU A 68 -6.19 11.71 2.46
N GLY A 69 -5.43 10.78 3.04
CA GLY A 69 -4.85 9.64 2.33
C GLY A 69 -5.83 8.51 2.03
N ALA A 70 -6.98 8.46 2.72
CA ALA A 70 -7.94 7.37 2.57
C ALA A 70 -8.50 7.20 1.14
N PRO A 71 -8.86 8.26 0.39
CA PRO A 71 -9.28 8.15 -1.00
C PRO A 71 -8.22 7.50 -1.88
N ASP A 72 -6.96 7.90 -1.68
CA ASP A 72 -5.84 7.37 -2.45
C ASP A 72 -5.59 5.90 -2.12
N ALA A 73 -5.68 5.51 -0.86
CA ALA A 73 -5.54 4.12 -0.45
C ALA A 73 -6.58 3.20 -1.10
N VAL A 74 -7.84 3.63 -1.12
CA VAL A 74 -8.94 2.89 -1.76
C VAL A 74 -8.69 2.77 -3.27
N ARG A 75 -8.32 3.87 -3.92
CA ARG A 75 -8.00 3.89 -5.34
C ARG A 75 -6.77 3.05 -5.67
N PHE A 76 -5.70 3.15 -4.89
CA PHE A 76 -4.47 2.38 -5.11
C PHE A 76 -4.68 0.89 -4.91
N ALA A 77 -5.44 0.48 -3.89
CA ALA A 77 -5.78 -0.93 -3.71
C ALA A 77 -6.48 -1.51 -4.96
N GLY A 78 -7.43 -0.77 -5.53
CA GLY A 78 -8.09 -1.15 -6.79
C GLY A 78 -7.13 -1.18 -7.98
N ASN A 79 -6.28 -0.15 -8.12
CA ASN A 79 -5.33 -0.03 -9.22
C ASN A 79 -4.22 -1.09 -9.16
N LEU A 80 -3.77 -1.47 -7.96
CA LEU A 80 -2.80 -2.55 -7.77
C LEU A 80 -3.33 -3.87 -8.34
N LEU A 81 -4.58 -4.21 -8.09
CA LEU A 81 -5.20 -5.41 -8.63
C LEU A 81 -5.40 -5.30 -10.16
N SER A 82 -6.10 -4.26 -10.61
CA SER A 82 -6.45 -4.07 -12.02
C SER A 82 -5.23 -3.79 -12.89
N GLY A 83 -4.25 -3.03 -12.39
CA GLY A 83 -3.03 -2.71 -13.11
C GLY A 83 -2.17 -3.94 -13.37
N HIS A 84 -1.99 -4.82 -12.38
CA HIS A 84 -1.29 -6.09 -12.57
C HIS A 84 -1.98 -6.96 -13.62
N LYS A 85 -3.30 -7.04 -13.57
CA LYS A 85 -4.08 -7.81 -14.55
C LYS A 85 -3.95 -7.23 -15.95
N ASN A 86 -4.22 -5.94 -16.11
CA ASN A 86 -4.31 -5.30 -17.43
C ASN A 86 -2.94 -5.06 -18.08
N GLY A 87 -1.90 -4.76 -17.26
CA GLY A 87 -0.56 -4.45 -17.76
C GLY A 87 0.35 -5.68 -17.94
N TRP A 88 0.18 -6.69 -17.09
CA TRP A 88 1.07 -7.84 -17.03
C TRP A 88 0.38 -9.20 -17.10
N GLY A 89 -0.95 -9.24 -17.24
CA GLY A 89 -1.72 -10.49 -17.30
C GLY A 89 -1.67 -11.30 -15.99
N ILE A 90 -1.40 -10.64 -14.86
CA ILE A 90 -1.31 -11.28 -13.54
C ILE A 90 -2.71 -11.30 -12.94
N GLU A 91 -3.23 -12.47 -12.62
CA GLU A 91 -4.55 -12.60 -12.01
C GLU A 91 -4.59 -11.93 -10.62
N GLU A 92 -5.74 -11.36 -10.27
CA GLU A 92 -5.92 -10.67 -8.98
C GLU A 92 -5.64 -11.58 -7.78
N SER A 93 -5.89 -12.88 -7.91
CA SER A 93 -5.57 -13.89 -6.90
C SER A 93 -4.05 -14.07 -6.66
N ASP A 94 -3.22 -13.61 -7.58
CA ASP A 94 -1.76 -13.61 -7.46
C ASP A 94 -1.20 -12.29 -6.89
N VAL A 95 -2.09 -11.37 -6.49
CA VAL A 95 -1.71 -10.08 -5.87
C VAL A 95 -2.31 -9.98 -4.48
N ALA A 96 -1.46 -9.99 -3.46
CA ALA A 96 -1.88 -9.79 -2.07
C ALA A 96 -1.79 -8.32 -1.69
N VAL A 97 -2.93 -7.71 -1.40
CA VAL A 97 -3.01 -6.30 -0.99
C VAL A 97 -3.50 -6.21 0.46
N LEU A 98 -2.70 -5.54 1.29
CA LEU A 98 -3.06 -5.09 2.64
C LEU A 98 -3.27 -3.58 2.63
N VAL A 99 -4.29 -3.09 3.32
CA VAL A 99 -4.46 -1.66 3.59
C VAL A 99 -4.46 -1.46 5.10
N CYS A 100 -3.57 -0.62 5.62
CA CYS A 100 -3.45 -0.35 7.04
C CYS A 100 -4.01 1.03 7.37
N PHE A 101 -5.19 1.10 7.96
CA PHE A 101 -5.75 2.32 8.51
C PHE A 101 -5.21 2.58 9.92
N ARG A 102 -4.35 3.60 10.05
CA ARG A 102 -3.75 3.99 11.33
C ARG A 102 -3.81 5.51 11.57
N HIS A 103 -3.52 5.97 12.77
CA HIS A 103 -3.66 7.37 13.17
C HIS A 103 -5.03 7.96 12.82
N GLY A 104 -5.08 9.08 12.07
CA GLY A 104 -6.30 9.74 11.62
C GLY A 104 -7.15 8.91 10.66
N ALA A 105 -6.55 7.98 9.94
CA ALA A 105 -7.27 7.10 9.02
C ALA A 105 -7.96 5.91 9.70
N THR A 106 -7.69 5.63 10.97
CA THR A 106 -8.27 4.48 11.69
C THR A 106 -9.80 4.37 11.57
N PRO A 107 -10.60 5.46 11.60
CA PRO A 107 -12.07 5.38 11.48
C PRO A 107 -12.58 4.71 10.19
N PHE A 108 -11.82 4.76 9.10
CA PHE A 108 -12.22 4.14 7.83
C PHE A 108 -12.28 2.60 7.89
N GLY A 109 -11.68 1.99 8.90
CA GLY A 109 -11.77 0.57 9.18
C GLY A 109 -13.08 0.12 9.82
N TYR A 110 -14.00 1.04 10.11
CA TYR A 110 -15.28 0.74 10.77
C TYR A 110 -16.48 0.97 9.86
N THR A 111 -17.56 0.23 10.14
CA THR A 111 -18.82 0.32 9.40
C THR A 111 -19.59 1.60 9.70
N ASP A 112 -20.65 1.84 8.91
CA ASP A 112 -21.56 2.97 9.07
C ASP A 112 -22.20 3.04 10.47
N ALA A 113 -22.34 1.91 11.17
CA ALA A 113 -22.86 1.89 12.54
C ALA A 113 -21.98 2.72 13.50
N ILE A 114 -20.66 2.65 13.36
CA ILE A 114 -19.74 3.46 14.16
C ILE A 114 -19.76 4.93 13.73
N TRP A 115 -19.79 5.18 12.42
CA TRP A 115 -19.82 6.55 11.90
C TRP A 115 -21.11 7.27 12.25
N SER A 116 -22.28 6.63 12.12
CA SER A 116 -23.56 7.23 12.47
C SER A 116 -23.66 7.60 13.96
N LYS A 117 -23.11 6.74 14.82
CA LYS A 117 -23.16 6.93 16.27
C LYS A 117 -22.14 7.94 16.78
N TYR A 118 -20.93 7.94 16.21
CA TYR A 118 -19.79 8.69 16.73
C TYR A 118 -19.18 9.69 15.74
N GLY A 119 -19.86 10.00 14.64
CA GLY A 119 -19.38 10.87 13.57
C GLY A 119 -18.89 12.22 14.07
N LYS A 120 -19.56 12.81 15.07
CA LYS A 120 -19.12 14.08 15.69
C LYS A 120 -17.75 13.99 16.36
N THR A 121 -17.40 12.82 16.92
CA THR A 121 -16.09 12.59 17.52
C THR A 121 -15.05 12.17 16.49
N ILE A 122 -15.47 11.47 15.44
CA ILE A 122 -14.60 11.06 14.33
C ILE A 122 -14.13 12.29 13.54
N ASP A 123 -15.07 13.13 13.12
CA ASP A 123 -14.78 14.40 12.45
C ASP A 123 -15.50 15.56 13.13
N PRO A 124 -14.87 16.17 14.13
CA PRO A 124 -15.49 17.27 14.89
C PRO A 124 -15.69 18.56 14.08
N LYS A 125 -15.01 18.68 12.93
CA LYS A 125 -15.10 19.88 12.07
C LYS A 125 -16.22 19.77 11.03
N ALA A 126 -16.66 18.55 10.68
CA ALA A 126 -17.71 18.36 9.70
C ALA A 126 -19.07 18.90 10.21
N THR A 127 -19.79 19.56 9.32
CA THR A 127 -21.14 20.07 9.57
C THR A 127 -22.00 19.79 8.34
N PRO A 128 -23.01 18.90 8.43
CA PRO A 128 -23.32 18.05 9.58
C PRO A 128 -22.25 16.99 9.87
N PRO A 129 -22.24 16.39 11.08
CA PRO A 129 -21.35 15.27 11.38
C PRO A 129 -21.57 14.10 10.40
N PRO A 130 -20.53 13.37 10.01
CA PRO A 130 -20.67 12.26 9.08
C PRO A 130 -21.50 11.14 9.71
N ALA A 131 -22.49 10.66 8.95
CA ALA A 131 -23.40 9.59 9.39
C ALA A 131 -23.05 8.21 8.83
N ALA A 132 -22.07 8.13 7.92
CA ALA A 132 -21.62 6.90 7.28
C ALA A 132 -20.14 6.96 6.93
N ASN A 133 -19.52 5.80 6.81
CA ASN A 133 -18.18 5.70 6.25
C ASN A 133 -18.24 6.04 4.76
N PRO A 134 -17.53 7.06 4.30
CA PRO A 134 -17.65 7.55 2.91
C PRO A 134 -17.25 6.52 1.85
N TYR A 135 -16.58 5.42 2.24
CA TYR A 135 -16.13 4.37 1.30
C TYR A 135 -16.82 3.02 1.52
N ASN A 136 -17.86 2.95 2.37
CA ASN A 136 -18.48 1.68 2.75
C ASN A 136 -19.94 1.54 2.29
N SER A 137 -20.62 2.61 1.90
CA SER A 137 -22.06 2.60 1.59
C SER A 137 -22.41 3.18 0.23
N GLY A 138 -23.59 2.82 -0.29
CA GLY A 138 -24.14 3.31 -1.55
C GLY A 138 -23.31 2.91 -2.77
N GLU A 139 -23.27 3.77 -3.77
CA GLU A 139 -22.43 3.60 -4.96
C GLU A 139 -20.94 3.59 -4.63
N GLN A 140 -20.58 4.04 -3.42
CA GLN A 140 -19.20 4.09 -2.92
C GLN A 140 -18.86 2.93 -1.97
N ALA A 141 -19.56 1.80 -2.03
CA ALA A 141 -19.22 0.59 -1.25
C ALA A 141 -17.87 -0.03 -1.70
N GLN A 142 -16.88 0.82 -1.90
CA GLN A 142 -15.58 0.46 -2.47
C GLN A 142 -14.80 -0.48 -1.56
N LEU A 143 -14.85 -0.29 -0.23
CA LEU A 143 -14.16 -1.14 0.72
C LEU A 143 -14.72 -2.57 0.69
N ALA A 144 -16.05 -2.73 0.64
CA ALA A 144 -16.67 -4.04 0.51
C ALA A 144 -16.36 -4.69 -0.86
N ALA A 145 -16.31 -3.90 -1.94
CA ALA A 145 -15.91 -4.39 -3.25
C ALA A 145 -14.45 -4.85 -3.28
N LEU A 146 -13.54 -4.11 -2.67
CA LEU A 146 -12.13 -4.48 -2.53
C LEU A 146 -11.96 -5.74 -1.68
N ALA A 147 -12.71 -5.87 -0.58
CA ALA A 147 -12.72 -7.08 0.25
C ALA A 147 -13.11 -8.33 -0.57
N LYS A 148 -14.14 -8.23 -1.43
CA LYS A 148 -14.56 -9.30 -2.34
C LYS A 148 -13.45 -9.68 -3.36
N ARG A 149 -12.59 -8.75 -3.73
CA ARG A 149 -11.43 -8.96 -4.60
C ARG A 149 -10.20 -9.49 -3.85
N GLY A 150 -10.30 -9.74 -2.54
CA GLY A 150 -9.22 -10.32 -1.74
C GLY A 150 -8.36 -9.32 -0.96
N VAL A 151 -8.66 -8.02 -1.03
CA VAL A 151 -7.97 -7.02 -0.19
C VAL A 151 -8.29 -7.27 1.28
N GLN A 152 -7.26 -7.26 2.12
CA GLN A 152 -7.39 -7.35 3.57
C GLN A 152 -7.10 -5.98 4.19
N PHE A 153 -7.77 -5.70 5.33
CA PHE A 153 -7.60 -4.42 6.01
C PHE A 153 -7.07 -4.62 7.43
N MET A 154 -6.17 -3.75 7.83
CA MET A 154 -5.64 -3.65 9.20
C MET A 154 -6.14 -2.36 9.83
N VAL A 155 -6.61 -2.43 11.06
CA VAL A 155 -7.09 -1.29 11.84
C VAL A 155 -6.21 -1.15 13.07
N CYS A 156 -5.62 0.01 13.27
CA CYS A 156 -4.66 0.24 14.37
C CYS A 156 -5.35 0.21 15.74
N GLY A 157 -5.05 -0.78 16.57
CA GLY A 157 -5.62 -0.93 17.91
C GLY A 157 -5.24 0.22 18.84
N THR A 158 -3.99 0.70 18.78
CA THR A 158 -3.57 1.88 19.57
C THR A 158 -4.40 3.13 19.22
N ALA A 159 -4.61 3.40 17.93
CA ALA A 159 -5.42 4.54 17.51
C ALA A 159 -6.91 4.34 17.80
N SER A 160 -7.41 3.09 17.69
CA SER A 160 -8.77 2.72 18.10
C SER A 160 -9.01 2.99 19.57
N ARG A 161 -8.07 2.62 20.45
CA ARG A 161 -8.16 2.92 21.88
C ARG A 161 -8.17 4.42 22.15
N GLY A 162 -7.36 5.20 21.43
CA GLY A 162 -7.39 6.66 21.52
C GLY A 162 -8.73 7.26 21.08
N LEU A 163 -9.33 6.73 19.99
CA LEU A 163 -10.66 7.15 19.53
C LEU A 163 -11.73 6.75 20.56
N ALA A 164 -11.70 5.51 21.05
CA ALA A 164 -12.64 5.04 22.08
C ALA A 164 -12.57 5.87 23.35
N GLY A 165 -11.36 6.29 23.75
CA GLY A 165 -11.19 7.21 24.88
C GLY A 165 -11.85 8.58 24.67
N ARG A 166 -11.73 9.15 23.48
CA ARG A 166 -12.43 10.41 23.14
C ARG A 166 -13.95 10.24 23.11
N ILE A 167 -14.44 9.10 22.61
CA ILE A 167 -15.86 8.77 22.56
C ILE A 167 -16.43 8.58 23.99
N ALA A 168 -15.72 7.82 24.82
CA ALA A 168 -16.17 7.54 26.19
C ALA A 168 -16.20 8.78 27.08
N GLY A 169 -15.28 9.73 26.84
CA GLY A 169 -15.12 10.91 27.66
C GLY A 169 -14.61 10.60 29.08
N PRO A 170 -14.53 11.62 29.93
CA PRO A 170 -14.07 11.47 31.34
C PRO A 170 -14.94 10.48 32.11
N GLY A 171 -14.33 9.44 32.68
CA GLY A 171 -15.04 8.43 33.48
C GLY A 171 -15.88 7.41 32.69
N GLY A 172 -15.87 7.50 31.33
CA GLY A 172 -16.60 6.57 30.49
C GLY A 172 -15.89 5.22 30.33
N ASN A 173 -16.61 4.23 29.79
CA ASN A 173 -16.11 2.87 29.62
C ASN A 173 -15.45 2.70 28.25
N VAL A 174 -14.14 2.89 28.19
CA VAL A 174 -13.33 2.76 26.95
C VAL A 174 -13.38 1.34 26.40
N ASP A 175 -13.37 0.32 27.27
CA ASP A 175 -13.34 -1.08 26.81
C ASP A 175 -14.69 -1.50 26.20
N ALA A 176 -15.80 -0.98 26.69
CA ALA A 176 -17.11 -1.19 26.05
C ALA A 176 -17.17 -0.57 24.63
N ILE A 177 -16.63 0.63 24.46
CA ILE A 177 -16.54 1.27 23.12
C ILE A 177 -15.62 0.48 22.20
N LEU A 178 -14.48 0.02 22.70
CA LEU A 178 -13.57 -0.83 21.89
C LEU A 178 -14.20 -2.14 21.47
N ALA A 179 -14.97 -2.78 22.35
CA ALA A 179 -15.72 -4.00 22.01
C ALA A 179 -16.75 -3.72 20.92
N GLU A 180 -17.50 -2.61 21.03
CA GLU A 180 -18.45 -2.17 20.01
C GLU A 180 -17.77 -1.90 18.67
N MET A 181 -16.64 -1.16 18.66
CA MET A 181 -15.86 -0.89 17.47
C MET A 181 -15.34 -2.19 16.84
N GLY A 182 -14.83 -3.11 17.65
CA GLY A 182 -14.35 -4.42 17.19
C GLY A 182 -15.41 -5.29 16.55
N ALA A 183 -16.66 -5.19 17.00
CA ALA A 183 -17.82 -5.87 16.43
C ALA A 183 -18.32 -5.21 15.13
N ASN A 184 -17.85 -4.02 14.79
CA ASN A 184 -18.32 -3.21 13.66
C ASN A 184 -17.17 -2.85 12.69
N LEU A 185 -16.30 -3.81 12.41
CA LEU A 185 -15.26 -3.68 11.39
C LEU A 185 -15.85 -3.83 9.97
N ILE A 186 -15.25 -3.15 9.00
CA ILE A 186 -15.55 -3.38 7.59
C ILE A 186 -15.20 -4.82 7.16
N PRO A 187 -15.77 -5.35 6.07
CA PRO A 187 -15.45 -6.69 5.59
C PRO A 187 -13.95 -6.90 5.40
N SER A 188 -13.46 -8.08 5.76
CA SER A 188 -12.03 -8.47 5.67
C SER A 188 -11.08 -7.61 6.51
N ALA A 189 -11.59 -6.86 7.49
CA ALA A 189 -10.76 -6.08 8.41
C ALA A 189 -10.48 -6.84 9.71
N ARG A 190 -9.35 -6.51 10.31
CA ARG A 190 -8.97 -6.96 11.65
C ARG A 190 -8.22 -5.88 12.41
N ILE A 191 -8.40 -5.85 13.72
CA ILE A 191 -7.60 -4.99 14.58
C ILE A 191 -6.24 -5.63 14.76
N VAL A 192 -5.18 -4.84 14.53
CA VAL A 192 -3.79 -5.20 14.85
C VAL A 192 -3.33 -4.40 16.07
N PRO A 193 -2.43 -4.91 16.92
CA PRO A 193 -2.06 -4.22 18.17
C PRO A 193 -1.63 -2.76 17.95
N ALA A 194 -0.73 -2.54 16.98
CA ALA A 194 -0.32 -1.22 16.53
C ALA A 194 -0.10 -1.23 15.01
N GLY A 195 -0.73 -0.29 14.28
CA GLY A 195 -0.67 -0.27 12.83
C GLY A 195 0.76 -0.15 12.29
N VAL A 196 1.59 0.71 12.90
CA VAL A 196 2.99 0.87 12.48
C VAL A 196 3.80 -0.41 12.64
N VAL A 197 3.59 -1.18 13.70
CA VAL A 197 4.24 -2.48 13.92
C VAL A 197 3.77 -3.49 12.87
N ALA A 198 2.47 -3.54 12.61
CA ALA A 198 1.91 -4.44 11.59
C ALA A 198 2.43 -4.13 10.18
N VAL A 199 2.66 -2.85 9.84
CA VAL A 199 3.30 -2.45 8.57
C VAL A 199 4.74 -2.97 8.49
N VAL A 200 5.53 -2.85 9.57
CA VAL A 200 6.89 -3.42 9.63
C VAL A 200 6.83 -4.95 9.47
N HIS A 201 5.96 -5.63 10.21
CA HIS A 201 5.80 -7.09 10.10
C HIS A 201 5.32 -7.55 8.72
N ALA A 202 4.53 -6.72 8.01
CA ALA A 202 4.18 -7.00 6.62
C ALA A 202 5.42 -6.91 5.70
N GLN A 203 6.26 -5.88 5.87
CA GLN A 203 7.50 -5.74 5.09
C GLN A 203 8.47 -6.91 5.35
N GLU A 204 8.61 -7.36 6.59
CA GLU A 204 9.38 -8.55 6.96
C GLU A 204 8.84 -9.83 6.28
N ARG A 205 7.56 -9.84 5.91
CA ARG A 205 6.90 -10.88 5.11
C ARG A 205 6.88 -10.58 3.62
N ARG A 206 7.80 -9.72 3.17
CA ARG A 206 8.02 -9.35 1.76
C ARG A 206 6.85 -8.58 1.12
N PHE A 207 6.08 -7.84 1.91
CA PHE A 207 5.16 -6.86 1.35
C PHE A 207 5.94 -5.58 0.99
N ALA A 208 5.80 -5.13 -0.24
CA ALA A 208 6.29 -3.81 -0.65
C ALA A 208 5.42 -2.72 -0.02
N LEU A 209 6.03 -1.64 0.46
CA LEU A 209 5.32 -0.53 1.10
C LEU A 209 4.90 0.52 0.07
N VAL A 210 3.64 0.92 0.15
CA VAL A 210 3.10 2.13 -0.48
C VAL A 210 2.52 2.99 0.63
N SER A 211 2.99 4.23 0.77
CA SER A 211 2.52 5.15 1.81
C SER A 211 1.64 6.24 1.21
N VAL A 212 0.55 6.59 1.89
CA VAL A 212 -0.41 7.63 1.51
C VAL A 212 -0.85 8.45 2.73
N GLY A 213 -0.91 9.77 2.57
CA GLY A 213 -1.39 10.73 3.58
C GLY A 213 -0.34 11.32 4.46
#